data_44e4d8368fc86c40d92a555dca8d8734
#
_entry.id   44e4d8368fc86c40d92a555dca8d8734
#
_cell.length_a   1.000
_cell.length_b   1.000
_cell.length_c   1.000
_cell.angle_alpha   90.00
_cell.angle_beta   90.00
_cell.angle_gamma   90.00
#
_symmetry.space_group_name_H-M   'P 1'
#
loop_
_entity.id
_entity.type
_entity.pdbx_description
1 polymer ?
#
loop_
_entity_poly.entity_id
_entity_poly.type
_entity_poly.pdbx_seq_one_letter_code
_entity_poly.pdbx_strand_id
1 'polypeptide(L)'
;MKLILSAFLGIGLLAFQPDYTPSLAKNQSNLNQVRTDTTKFDPETGLIIDENLYMAKAQCTSCHSAKLVTANRFSREGWKQKIRWMQANHTLWEVGDAEKIVLDYLEKNYGPKTTTARRAPLKDIKWYD
;
A
#
# COMPACT_ATOMS: atom_id res chain seq x y z
N MET A 1 -31.80 -35.87 -62.55
CA MET A 1 -31.08 -37.14 -62.80
C MET A 1 -29.61 -36.78 -63.06
N LYS A 2 -28.80 -36.92 -62.03
CA LYS A 2 -27.35 -37.23 -61.98
C LYS A 2 -26.82 -36.98 -60.58
N LEU A 3 -26.56 -38.08 -59.89
CA LEU A 3 -25.87 -38.15 -58.62
C LEU A 3 -24.42 -37.73 -58.81
N ILE A 4 -23.92 -36.83 -57.96
CA ILE A 4 -22.49 -36.60 -57.81
C ILE A 4 -22.15 -36.89 -56.36
N LEU A 5 -21.48 -38.00 -56.18
CA LEU A 5 -20.89 -38.51 -54.95
C LEU A 5 -19.61 -37.71 -54.69
N SER A 6 -19.58 -36.85 -53.70
CA SER A 6 -18.35 -36.20 -53.24
C SER A 6 -17.85 -36.83 -51.97
N ALA A 7 -16.78 -37.60 -52.11
CA ALA A 7 -16.01 -38.15 -50.99
C ALA A 7 -15.23 -37.04 -50.30
N PHE A 8 -15.57 -36.74 -49.04
CA PHE A 8 -14.76 -35.85 -48.19
C PHE A 8 -13.67 -36.68 -47.49
N LEU A 9 -12.47 -36.45 -47.94
CA LEU A 9 -11.24 -36.95 -47.34
C LEU A 9 -11.00 -36.19 -46.05
N GLY A 10 -11.16 -36.90 -44.90
CA GLY A 10 -10.90 -36.34 -43.58
C GLY A 10 -9.39 -36.18 -43.33
N ILE A 11 -8.91 -34.97 -43.32
CA ILE A 11 -7.58 -34.65 -42.83
C ILE A 11 -7.70 -34.41 -41.33
N GLY A 12 -7.22 -35.39 -40.54
CA GLY A 12 -7.08 -35.26 -39.09
C GLY A 12 -5.96 -34.29 -38.74
N LEU A 13 -6.33 -33.07 -38.28
CA LEU A 13 -5.40 -32.20 -37.58
C LEU A 13 -5.19 -32.75 -36.17
N LEU A 14 -4.03 -33.35 -35.93
CA LEU A 14 -3.51 -33.61 -34.60
C LEU A 14 -3.21 -32.26 -33.97
N ALA A 15 -4.12 -31.78 -33.12
CA ALA A 15 -3.86 -30.59 -32.25
C ALA A 15 -2.80 -30.99 -31.22
N PHE A 16 -1.58 -30.58 -31.47
CA PHE A 16 -0.51 -30.54 -30.46
C PHE A 16 -0.87 -29.46 -29.45
N GLN A 17 -1.46 -29.84 -28.32
CA GLN A 17 -1.68 -28.95 -27.20
C GLN A 17 -0.42 -28.97 -26.36
N PRO A 18 0.31 -27.87 -26.23
CA PRO A 18 1.36 -27.78 -25.22
C PRO A 18 0.69 -27.78 -23.84
N ASP A 19 1.06 -28.76 -23.01
CA ASP A 19 0.67 -28.83 -21.61
C ASP A 19 1.17 -27.57 -20.86
N TYR A 20 0.36 -26.54 -20.88
CA TYR A 20 0.56 -25.37 -20.05
C TYR A 20 0.05 -25.68 -18.64
N THR A 21 0.87 -26.30 -17.83
CA THR A 21 0.63 -26.40 -16.41
C THR A 21 1.14 -25.09 -15.76
N PRO A 22 0.25 -24.18 -15.33
CA PRO A 22 0.69 -23.05 -14.54
C PRO A 22 1.19 -23.59 -13.20
N SER A 23 2.47 -23.44 -12.97
CA SER A 23 3.11 -23.75 -11.68
C SER A 23 2.61 -22.77 -10.60
N LEU A 24 1.41 -22.98 -10.11
CA LEU A 24 0.80 -22.21 -9.00
C LEU A 24 1.23 -22.70 -7.61
N ALA A 25 2.14 -23.66 -7.54
CA ALA A 25 2.45 -24.34 -6.27
C ALA A 25 3.56 -23.68 -5.42
N LYS A 26 4.18 -22.59 -5.85
CA LYS A 26 5.32 -21.99 -5.10
C LYS A 26 5.04 -20.68 -4.38
N ASN A 27 3.83 -20.14 -4.41
CA ASN A 27 3.54 -18.85 -3.78
C ASN A 27 2.57 -18.92 -2.59
N GLN A 28 2.18 -20.12 -2.15
CA GLN A 28 1.27 -20.26 -1.00
C GLN A 28 1.98 -20.16 0.37
N SER A 29 3.28 -20.36 0.43
CA SER A 29 4.02 -20.25 1.69
C SER A 29 4.21 -18.81 2.18
N ASN A 30 4.10 -17.78 1.31
CA ASN A 30 4.21 -16.39 1.71
C ASN A 30 2.89 -15.74 2.14
N LEU A 31 1.74 -16.35 1.81
CA LEU A 31 0.44 -15.81 2.23
C LEU A 31 0.12 -16.08 3.70
N ASN A 32 0.77 -17.08 4.31
CA ASN A 32 0.56 -17.39 5.72
C ASN A 32 1.45 -16.56 6.66
N GLN A 33 2.53 -15.93 6.17
CA GLN A 33 3.38 -15.06 6.97
C GLN A 33 2.84 -13.62 7.07
N VAL A 34 1.95 -13.21 6.16
CA VAL A 34 1.29 -11.90 6.21
C VAL A 34 0.11 -11.90 7.19
N ARG A 35 -0.36 -13.06 7.64
CA ARG A 35 -1.56 -13.18 8.49
C ARG A 35 -1.35 -12.95 9.99
N THR A 36 -0.13 -12.87 10.48
CA THR A 36 0.12 -12.71 11.93
C THR A 36 0.10 -11.26 12.41
N ASP A 37 0.06 -10.28 11.49
CA ASP A 37 0.06 -8.85 11.87
C ASP A 37 -1.22 -8.10 11.45
N THR A 38 -2.23 -8.80 10.92
CA THR A 38 -3.49 -8.20 10.42
C THR A 38 -4.39 -7.63 11.52
N THR A 39 -4.12 -7.96 12.78
CA THR A 39 -4.84 -7.38 13.93
C THR A 39 -4.40 -5.96 14.27
N LYS A 40 -3.30 -5.49 13.72
CA LYS A 40 -2.75 -4.16 13.98
C LYS A 40 -3.16 -3.08 12.98
N PHE A 41 -3.71 -3.46 11.84
CA PHE A 41 -4.02 -2.52 10.76
C PHE A 41 -5.49 -2.61 10.34
N ASP A 42 -6.11 -1.47 10.14
CA ASP A 42 -7.44 -1.38 9.57
C ASP A 42 -7.43 -1.92 8.13
N PRO A 43 -8.23 -2.95 7.81
CA PRO A 43 -8.18 -3.63 6.53
C PRO A 43 -8.58 -2.74 5.34
N GLU A 44 -9.35 -1.70 5.59
CA GLU A 44 -9.81 -0.78 4.56
C GLU A 44 -8.77 0.30 4.21
N THR A 45 -8.11 0.84 5.21
CA THR A 45 -7.23 2.00 5.04
C THR A 45 -5.76 1.68 5.23
N GLY A 46 -5.42 0.56 5.88
CA GLY A 46 -4.06 0.23 6.29
C GLY A 46 -3.53 1.10 7.44
N LEU A 47 -4.39 1.87 8.09
CA LEU A 47 -4.03 2.63 9.27
C LEU A 47 -3.88 1.73 10.49
N ILE A 48 -3.01 2.10 11.42
CA ILE A 48 -2.80 1.34 12.66
C ILE A 48 -4.07 1.40 13.51
N ILE A 49 -4.54 0.24 13.98
CA ILE A 49 -5.69 0.17 14.87
C ILE A 49 -5.30 0.68 16.26
N ASP A 50 -6.00 1.72 16.69
CA ASP A 50 -5.75 2.46 17.92
C ASP A 50 -7.09 3.06 18.39
N GLU A 51 -7.17 3.47 19.63
CA GLU A 51 -8.36 4.10 20.22
C GLU A 51 -8.86 5.33 19.43
N ASN A 52 -7.93 6.06 18.82
CA ASN A 52 -8.19 7.27 18.07
C ASN A 52 -8.31 7.05 16.54
N LEU A 53 -8.24 5.79 16.08
CA LEU A 53 -8.33 5.44 14.65
C LEU A 53 -9.56 6.04 13.98
N TYR A 54 -10.72 5.95 14.63
CA TYR A 54 -11.97 6.41 14.04
C TYR A 54 -11.90 7.89 13.67
N MET A 55 -11.40 8.73 14.58
CA MET A 55 -11.24 10.17 14.32
C MET A 55 -10.20 10.46 13.24
N ALA A 56 -9.07 9.78 13.29
CA ALA A 56 -8.03 9.93 12.27
C ALA A 56 -8.55 9.50 10.89
N LYS A 57 -9.26 8.37 10.81
CA LYS A 57 -9.87 7.87 9.57
C LYS A 57 -10.88 8.87 9.02
N ALA A 58 -11.81 9.35 9.83
CA ALA A 58 -12.84 10.30 9.41
C ALA A 58 -12.24 11.61 8.86
N GLN A 59 -11.18 12.11 9.47
CA GLN A 59 -10.58 13.40 9.06
C GLN A 59 -9.56 13.24 7.92
N CYS A 60 -8.85 12.11 7.83
CA CYS A 60 -7.71 11.98 6.92
C CYS A 60 -8.01 11.22 5.62
N THR A 61 -9.16 10.50 5.52
CA THR A 61 -9.44 9.66 4.35
C THR A 61 -10.60 10.14 3.48
N SER A 62 -11.19 11.26 3.82
CA SER A 62 -12.35 11.81 3.08
C SER A 62 -12.00 12.35 1.69
N CYS A 63 -10.77 12.81 1.48
CA CYS A 63 -10.36 13.45 0.22
C CYS A 63 -9.35 12.59 -0.58
N HIS A 64 -8.57 11.74 0.08
CA HIS A 64 -7.53 10.91 -0.55
C HIS A 64 -7.30 9.64 0.27
N SER A 65 -6.56 8.69 -0.29
CA SER A 65 -6.27 7.45 0.41
C SER A 65 -5.33 7.67 1.61
N ALA A 66 -5.47 6.83 2.64
CA ALA A 66 -4.60 6.82 3.81
C ALA A 66 -3.12 6.52 3.50
N LYS A 67 -2.78 6.13 2.26
CA LYS A 67 -1.39 5.90 1.85
C LYS A 67 -0.49 7.10 2.07
N LEU A 68 -1.02 8.31 1.94
CA LEU A 68 -0.26 9.54 2.23
C LEU A 68 0.10 9.66 3.70
N VAL A 69 -0.74 9.16 4.60
CA VAL A 69 -0.45 9.11 6.04
C VAL A 69 0.54 7.99 6.34
N THR A 70 0.27 6.77 5.87
CA THR A 70 1.08 5.59 6.18
C THR A 70 2.50 5.66 5.63
N ALA A 71 2.71 6.38 4.53
CA ALA A 71 4.02 6.56 3.89
C ALA A 71 4.89 7.65 4.55
N ASN A 72 4.32 8.51 5.38
CA ASN A 72 5.02 9.65 5.96
C ASN A 72 5.27 9.50 7.46
N ARG A 73 6.27 10.24 7.95
CA ARG A 73 6.62 10.30 9.37
C ARG A 73 7.00 11.73 9.70
N PHE A 74 6.16 12.38 10.50
CA PHE A 74 6.40 13.74 10.95
C PHE A 74 6.26 13.84 12.47
N SER A 75 6.92 14.80 13.08
CA SER A 75 6.62 15.20 14.45
C SER A 75 5.19 15.77 14.55
N ARG A 76 4.68 15.89 15.77
CA ARG A 76 3.37 16.51 16.00
C ARG A 76 3.22 17.86 15.28
N GLU A 77 4.22 18.70 15.40
CA GLU A 77 4.23 20.00 14.74
C GLU A 77 4.28 19.87 13.21
N GLY A 78 5.05 18.90 12.69
CA GLY A 78 5.09 18.63 11.27
C GLY A 78 3.73 18.15 10.73
N TRP A 79 3.01 17.31 11.46
CA TRP A 79 1.64 16.91 11.10
C TRP A 79 0.69 18.08 11.13
N LYS A 80 0.77 18.94 12.16
CA LYS A 80 -0.02 20.16 12.26
C LYS A 80 0.21 21.09 11.06
N GLN A 81 1.46 21.29 10.67
CA GLN A 81 1.80 22.08 9.48
C GLN A 81 1.19 21.50 8.21
N LYS A 82 1.15 20.16 8.05
CA LYS A 82 0.49 19.52 6.93
C LYS A 82 -1.02 19.75 6.92
N ILE A 83 -1.67 19.69 8.08
CA ILE A 83 -3.09 20.04 8.22
C ILE A 83 -3.33 21.48 7.78
N ARG A 84 -2.55 22.43 8.29
CA ARG A 84 -2.66 23.85 7.90
C ARG A 84 -2.42 24.09 6.41
N TRP A 85 -1.45 23.39 5.84
CA TRP A 85 -1.20 23.45 4.40
C TRP A 85 -2.37 22.93 3.58
N MET A 86 -3.00 21.82 3.98
CA MET A 86 -4.19 21.28 3.32
C MET A 86 -5.39 22.22 3.46
N GLN A 87 -5.56 22.87 4.60
CA GLN A 87 -6.60 23.88 4.81
C GLN A 87 -6.42 25.08 3.87
N ALA A 88 -5.17 25.55 3.72
CA ALA A 88 -4.87 26.71 2.88
C ALA A 88 -4.93 26.42 1.37
N ASN A 89 -4.59 25.20 0.93
CA ASN A 89 -4.39 24.90 -0.49
C ASN A 89 -5.34 23.85 -1.06
N HIS A 90 -6.01 23.05 -0.23
CA HIS A 90 -6.80 21.90 -0.66
C HIS A 90 -8.19 21.82 -0.04
N THR A 91 -8.71 22.92 0.40
CA THR A 91 -10.08 23.02 0.93
C THR A 91 -10.42 22.06 2.08
N LEU A 92 -9.40 21.63 2.85
CA LEU A 92 -9.66 20.88 4.06
C LEU A 92 -10.41 21.79 5.04
N TRP A 93 -11.50 21.26 5.61
CA TRP A 93 -12.27 21.99 6.61
C TRP A 93 -11.52 22.17 7.93
N GLU A 94 -12.03 23.03 8.79
CA GLU A 94 -11.51 23.18 10.15
C GLU A 94 -11.76 21.90 10.95
N VAL A 95 -10.67 21.29 11.42
CA VAL A 95 -10.71 20.04 12.18
C VAL A 95 -11.27 20.26 13.60
N GLY A 96 -11.19 21.49 14.10
CA GLY A 96 -11.77 21.88 15.38
C GLY A 96 -11.24 21.05 16.56
N ASP A 97 -12.16 20.65 17.45
CA ASP A 97 -11.83 19.89 18.66
C ASP A 97 -11.22 18.52 18.37
N ALA A 98 -11.47 17.95 17.19
CA ALA A 98 -10.87 16.68 16.76
C ALA A 98 -9.38 16.79 16.45
N GLU A 99 -8.85 17.99 16.24
CA GLU A 99 -7.43 18.17 15.86
C GLU A 99 -6.48 17.57 16.89
N LYS A 100 -6.76 17.78 18.16
CA LYS A 100 -5.92 17.22 19.23
C LYS A 100 -5.88 15.70 19.13
N ILE A 101 -7.02 15.05 18.98
CA ILE A 101 -7.16 13.58 18.90
C ILE A 101 -6.43 13.05 17.66
N VAL A 102 -6.60 13.71 16.51
CA VAL A 102 -5.93 13.36 15.27
C VAL A 102 -4.42 13.50 15.39
N LEU A 103 -3.93 14.58 15.98
CA LEU A 103 -2.49 14.79 16.19
C LEU A 103 -1.90 13.79 17.18
N ASP A 104 -2.61 13.44 18.26
CA ASP A 104 -2.20 12.40 19.21
C ASP A 104 -2.05 11.04 18.51
N TYR A 105 -3.01 10.69 17.64
CA TYR A 105 -2.95 9.48 16.82
C TYR A 105 -1.77 9.46 15.85
N LEU A 106 -1.57 10.56 15.12
CA LEU A 106 -0.52 10.68 14.12
C LEU A 106 0.87 10.69 14.75
N GLU A 107 1.07 11.38 15.85
CA GLU A 107 2.34 11.41 16.57
C GLU A 107 2.71 10.02 17.12
N LYS A 108 1.74 9.34 17.76
CA LYS A 108 1.94 8.02 18.34
C LYS A 108 2.26 6.96 17.28
N ASN A 109 1.53 6.93 16.18
CA ASN A 109 1.58 5.86 15.20
C ASN A 109 2.47 6.19 13.98
N TYR A 110 2.62 7.46 13.64
CA TYR A 110 3.32 7.97 12.46
C TYR A 110 4.29 9.10 12.80
N GLY A 111 4.82 9.10 14.01
CA GLY A 111 5.90 9.98 14.43
C GLY A 111 7.25 9.61 13.80
N PRO A 112 8.28 10.46 13.93
CA PRO A 112 9.62 10.16 13.47
C PRO A 112 10.14 8.89 14.13
N LYS A 113 10.65 7.97 13.33
CA LYS A 113 11.39 6.81 13.88
C LYS A 113 12.81 7.25 14.18
N THR A 114 13.28 7.01 15.38
CA THR A 114 14.70 7.09 15.69
C THR A 114 15.40 5.94 14.94
N THR A 115 15.76 6.20 13.69
CA THR A 115 16.58 5.26 12.95
C THR A 115 18.02 5.48 13.37
N THR A 116 18.61 4.51 14.04
CA THR A 116 20.07 4.41 14.24
C THR A 116 20.80 4.11 12.93
N ALA A 117 20.09 3.99 11.83
CA ALA A 117 20.63 3.74 10.50
C ALA A 117 21.03 5.03 9.78
N ARG A 118 21.77 5.91 10.45
CA ARG A 118 22.69 6.77 9.71
C ARG A 118 23.78 5.88 9.15
N ARG A 119 24.05 5.95 7.84
CA ARG A 119 25.29 5.41 7.29
C ARG A 119 26.41 5.83 8.21
N ALA A 120 27.23 4.88 8.63
CA ALA A 120 28.46 5.22 9.33
C ALA A 120 29.18 6.31 8.53
N PRO A 121 29.75 7.34 9.19
CA PRO A 121 30.54 8.33 8.48
C PRO A 121 31.57 7.63 7.63
N LEU A 122 31.64 8.01 6.35
CA LEU A 122 32.68 7.50 5.46
C LEU A 122 34.02 7.89 6.06
N LYS A 123 34.81 6.91 6.47
CA LYS A 123 36.19 7.11 6.97
C LYS A 123 37.15 6.79 5.85
N ASP A 124 38.23 7.55 5.78
CA ASP A 124 39.39 7.28 4.90
C ASP A 124 39.09 7.27 3.40
N ILE A 125 38.22 8.18 2.95
CA ILE A 125 37.91 8.38 1.53
C ILE A 125 39.17 9.02 0.88
N LYS A 126 39.87 8.25 0.05
CA LYS A 126 40.85 8.80 -0.90
C LYS A 126 40.05 9.32 -2.10
N TRP A 127 40.00 10.62 -2.26
CA TRP A 127 39.50 11.23 -3.50
C TRP A 127 40.60 11.05 -4.56
N TYR A 128 40.19 10.73 -5.76
CA TYR A 128 41.12 10.66 -6.89
C TYR A 128 41.61 12.08 -7.18
N ASP A 129 42.94 12.26 -7.28
CA ASP A 129 43.59 13.48 -7.77
C ASP A 129 43.46 13.56 -9.28
#